data_ad20032fa58e2f14d0f93f9c5e5e993b
#
_entry.id   ad20032fa58e2f14d0f93f9c5e5e993b
#
_cell.length_a   1.000
_cell.length_b   1.000
_cell.length_c   1.000
_cell.angle_alpha   90.00
_cell.angle_beta   90.00
_cell.angle_gamma   90.00
#
_symmetry.space_group_name_H-M   'P 1'
#
loop_
_entity.id
_entity.type
_entity.pdbx_description
1 polymer ?
#
loop_
_entity_poly.entity_id
_entity_poly.type
_entity_poly.pdbx_seq_one_letter_code
_entity_poly.pdbx_strand_id
1 'polypeptide(L)'
;MNELEGIAEFLVEKKHAVALTGAGISTPSGIPDFRSEDGLWSKYEPKVYANYSIFLEEPEHYWNMARETTPLILHAKPNIIHNILAKMEEMGIIDAIITQNVDFLHQNYAPPVRELRSTTIDLRSPGSREWFPCRPTRARLATSA
;
A
#
# COMPACT_ATOMS: atom_id res chain seq x y z
N MET A 1 -19.50 -8.16 25.29
CA MET A 1 -18.82 -7.36 24.24
C MET A 1 -17.60 -8.14 23.84
N ASN A 2 -17.49 -8.55 22.59
CA ASN A 2 -16.28 -9.22 22.15
C ASN A 2 -15.19 -8.17 21.85
N GLU A 3 -13.95 -8.62 21.73
CA GLU A 3 -12.80 -7.73 21.56
C GLU A 3 -12.91 -6.87 20.26
N LEU A 4 -13.48 -7.43 19.20
CA LEU A 4 -13.70 -6.73 17.93
C LEU A 4 -14.77 -5.64 18.04
N GLU A 5 -15.83 -5.86 18.80
CA GLU A 5 -16.86 -4.85 19.08
C GLU A 5 -16.25 -3.65 19.82
N GLY A 6 -15.44 -3.92 20.83
CA GLY A 6 -14.76 -2.84 21.58
C GLY A 6 -13.81 -2.02 20.71
N ILE A 7 -13.07 -2.64 19.80
CA ILE A 7 -12.21 -1.93 18.84
C ILE A 7 -13.05 -1.08 17.88
N ALA A 8 -14.14 -1.64 17.36
CA ALA A 8 -15.01 -0.92 16.43
C ALA A 8 -15.65 0.30 17.09
N GLU A 9 -16.18 0.17 18.33
CA GLU A 9 -16.73 1.28 19.09
C GLU A 9 -15.67 2.36 19.37
N PHE A 10 -14.46 1.97 19.75
CA PHE A 10 -13.34 2.89 19.96
C PHE A 10 -13.01 3.69 18.70
N LEU A 11 -12.91 3.05 17.53
CA LEU A 11 -12.63 3.73 16.27
C LEU A 11 -13.73 4.74 15.90
N VAL A 12 -15.00 4.35 16.07
CA VAL A 12 -16.14 5.22 15.78
C VAL A 12 -16.22 6.41 16.76
N GLU A 13 -15.87 6.19 18.03
CA GLU A 13 -15.85 7.26 19.04
C GLU A 13 -14.74 8.28 18.77
N LYS A 14 -13.51 7.80 18.50
CA LYS A 14 -12.32 8.67 18.39
C LYS A 14 -12.30 9.47 17.10
N LYS A 15 -12.74 8.92 15.98
CA LYS A 15 -12.82 9.57 14.65
C LYS A 15 -11.50 10.20 14.16
N HIS A 16 -10.36 9.78 14.70
CA HIS A 16 -9.02 10.27 14.37
C HIS A 16 -8.06 9.09 14.33
N ALA A 17 -8.33 8.16 13.44
CA ALA A 17 -7.50 7.00 13.23
C ALA A 17 -6.80 7.09 11.87
N VAL A 18 -5.61 6.52 11.79
CA VAL A 18 -4.85 6.38 10.55
C VAL A 18 -4.53 4.90 10.36
N ALA A 19 -4.79 4.38 9.16
CA ALA A 19 -4.42 3.01 8.82
C ALA A 19 -3.01 2.99 8.22
N LEU A 20 -2.08 2.24 8.86
CA LEU A 20 -0.75 1.95 8.29
C LEU A 20 -0.78 0.55 7.67
N THR A 21 -0.51 0.44 6.37
CA THR A 21 -0.57 -0.82 5.64
C THR A 21 0.77 -1.22 5.03
N GLY A 22 0.96 -2.51 4.85
CA GLY A 22 2.14 -3.12 4.24
C GLY A 22 1.77 -4.29 3.34
N ALA A 23 2.77 -5.03 2.83
CA ALA A 23 2.60 -6.05 1.80
C ALA A 23 1.57 -7.14 2.16
N GLY A 24 1.41 -7.48 3.43
CA GLY A 24 0.45 -8.48 3.89
C GLY A 24 -1.02 -8.18 3.54
N ILE A 25 -1.40 -6.91 3.36
CA ILE A 25 -2.76 -6.56 2.93
C ILE A 25 -3.03 -6.97 1.49
N SER A 26 -2.00 -7.13 0.67
CA SER A 26 -2.09 -7.43 -0.76
C SER A 26 -1.96 -8.92 -1.08
N THR A 27 -1.68 -9.78 -0.08
CA THR A 27 -1.58 -11.23 -0.30
C THR A 27 -2.89 -11.86 -0.80
N PRO A 28 -4.09 -11.45 -0.32
CA PRO A 28 -5.33 -11.95 -0.90
C PRO A 28 -5.60 -11.45 -2.33
N SER A 29 -4.83 -10.48 -2.81
CA SER A 29 -4.87 -10.01 -4.21
C SER A 29 -3.90 -10.76 -5.12
N GLY A 30 -3.17 -11.76 -4.60
CA GLY A 30 -2.20 -12.55 -5.34
C GLY A 30 -0.78 -11.97 -5.39
N ILE A 31 -0.49 -10.91 -4.63
CA ILE A 31 0.85 -10.35 -4.50
C ILE A 31 1.51 -10.96 -3.25
N PRO A 32 2.61 -11.70 -3.36
CA PRO A 32 3.28 -12.25 -2.19
C PRO A 32 3.84 -11.12 -1.31
N ASP A 33 3.79 -11.30 -0.01
CA ASP A 33 4.51 -10.42 0.91
C ASP A 33 6.02 -10.72 0.90
N PHE A 34 6.76 -10.10 1.81
CA PHE A 34 8.20 -10.28 1.84
C PHE A 34 8.66 -11.40 2.77
N ARG A 35 8.01 -11.61 3.92
CA ARG A 35 8.56 -12.36 5.05
C ARG A 35 7.81 -13.60 5.47
N SER A 36 6.59 -13.80 4.96
CA SER A 36 5.85 -15.04 5.23
C SER A 36 6.59 -16.26 4.65
N GLU A 37 6.14 -17.44 5.01
CA GLU A 37 6.74 -18.70 4.55
C GLU A 37 6.81 -18.78 3.02
N ASP A 38 5.77 -18.28 2.33
CA ASP A 38 5.67 -18.20 0.86
C ASP A 38 6.03 -16.80 0.33
N GLY A 39 6.61 -15.94 1.15
CA GLY A 39 6.97 -14.56 0.80
C GLY A 39 8.20 -14.48 -0.10
N LEU A 40 8.46 -13.29 -0.65
CA LEU A 40 9.56 -13.07 -1.60
C LEU A 40 10.92 -13.46 -1.05
N TRP A 41 11.14 -13.26 0.25
CA TRP A 41 12.43 -13.59 0.90
C TRP A 41 12.66 -15.09 1.14
N SER A 42 11.65 -15.94 0.89
CA SER A 42 11.87 -17.39 0.82
C SER A 42 12.60 -17.79 -0.46
N LYS A 43 12.44 -17.03 -1.55
CA LYS A 43 13.03 -17.28 -2.87
C LYS A 43 14.24 -16.39 -3.16
N TYR A 44 14.25 -15.16 -2.67
CA TYR A 44 15.26 -14.15 -2.98
C TYR A 44 15.98 -13.71 -1.71
N GLU A 45 17.31 -13.74 -1.68
CA GLU A 45 18.09 -13.26 -0.54
C GLU A 45 18.03 -11.73 -0.45
N PRO A 46 17.44 -11.15 0.62
CA PRO A 46 17.24 -9.70 0.72
C PRO A 46 18.53 -8.89 0.63
N LYS A 47 19.65 -9.44 1.14
CA LYS A 47 20.96 -8.78 1.10
C LYS A 47 21.48 -8.58 -0.33
N VAL A 48 21.01 -9.39 -1.26
CA VAL A 48 21.38 -9.32 -2.68
C VAL A 48 20.32 -8.54 -3.46
N TYR A 49 19.07 -8.98 -3.39
CA TYR A 49 17.99 -8.48 -4.25
C TYR A 49 17.39 -7.14 -3.80
N ALA A 50 17.54 -6.76 -2.52
CA ALA A 50 17.05 -5.50 -1.95
C ALA A 50 18.18 -4.61 -1.42
N ASN A 51 19.38 -4.75 -1.93
CA ASN A 51 20.55 -3.97 -1.53
C ASN A 51 20.92 -2.95 -2.60
N TYR A 52 20.90 -1.67 -2.24
CA TYR A 52 21.17 -0.57 -3.18
C TYR A 52 22.61 -0.62 -3.73
N SER A 53 23.61 -0.98 -2.91
CA SER A 53 24.98 -1.08 -3.39
C SER A 53 25.15 -2.17 -4.42
N ILE A 54 24.53 -3.34 -4.20
CA ILE A 54 24.54 -4.43 -5.17
C ILE A 54 23.76 -4.06 -6.42
N PHE A 55 22.64 -3.34 -6.27
CA PHE A 55 21.89 -2.85 -7.43
C PHE A 55 22.73 -1.94 -8.35
N LEU A 56 23.63 -1.12 -7.78
CA LEU A 56 24.52 -0.27 -8.58
C LEU A 56 25.60 -1.07 -9.33
N GLU A 57 26.07 -2.16 -8.76
CA GLU A 57 27.14 -2.99 -9.34
C GLU A 57 26.55 -4.09 -10.25
N GLU A 58 25.49 -4.74 -9.80
CA GLU A 58 24.86 -5.89 -10.44
C GLU A 58 23.32 -5.72 -10.50
N PRO A 59 22.79 -4.78 -11.30
CA PRO A 59 21.35 -4.48 -11.35
C PRO A 59 20.47 -5.67 -11.83
N GLU A 60 21.09 -6.66 -12.46
CA GLU A 60 20.38 -7.84 -12.98
C GLU A 60 19.69 -8.65 -11.90
N HIS A 61 20.22 -8.71 -10.70
CA HIS A 61 19.56 -9.37 -9.58
C HIS A 61 18.18 -8.76 -9.31
N TYR A 62 18.11 -7.44 -9.17
CA TYR A 62 16.85 -6.74 -8.99
C TYR A 62 15.89 -6.96 -10.17
N TRP A 63 16.39 -6.83 -11.40
CA TRP A 63 15.54 -6.95 -12.58
C TRP A 63 15.04 -8.39 -12.79
N ASN A 64 15.78 -9.41 -12.39
CA ASN A 64 15.31 -10.79 -12.42
C ASN A 64 14.13 -11.00 -11.47
N MET A 65 14.23 -10.50 -10.23
CA MET A 65 13.11 -10.52 -9.29
C MET A 65 11.92 -9.70 -9.83
N ALA A 66 12.18 -8.50 -10.34
CA ALA A 66 11.15 -7.60 -10.84
C ALA A 66 10.37 -8.19 -12.03
N ARG A 67 11.02 -8.92 -12.94
CA ARG A 67 10.36 -9.61 -14.07
C ARG A 67 9.32 -10.62 -13.60
N GLU A 68 9.54 -11.28 -12.48
CA GLU A 68 8.59 -12.25 -11.92
C GLU A 68 7.49 -11.58 -11.11
N THR A 69 7.82 -10.53 -10.37
CA THR A 69 6.88 -9.89 -9.43
C THR A 69 6.01 -8.81 -10.10
N THR A 70 6.54 -8.07 -11.07
CA THR A 70 5.80 -7.00 -11.75
C THR A 70 4.49 -7.47 -12.39
N PRO A 71 4.42 -8.61 -13.10
CA PRO A 71 3.16 -9.10 -13.66
C PRO A 71 2.10 -9.37 -12.58
N LEU A 72 2.49 -9.85 -11.40
CA LEU A 72 1.57 -10.09 -10.30
C LEU A 72 0.95 -8.78 -9.83
N ILE A 73 1.75 -7.74 -9.70
CA ILE A 73 1.29 -6.40 -9.31
C ILE A 73 0.36 -5.81 -10.37
N LEU A 74 0.73 -5.89 -11.65
CA LEU A 74 -0.05 -5.31 -12.74
C LEU A 74 -1.43 -5.96 -12.94
N HIS A 75 -1.58 -7.25 -12.61
CA HIS A 75 -2.84 -7.97 -12.75
C HIS A 75 -3.66 -8.02 -11.46
N ALA A 76 -3.08 -7.62 -10.33
CA ALA A 76 -3.77 -7.62 -9.05
C ALA A 76 -4.93 -6.63 -9.03
N LYS A 77 -5.95 -6.99 -8.24
CA LYS A 77 -7.11 -6.12 -8.00
C LYS A 77 -7.27 -5.88 -6.52
N PRO A 78 -7.82 -4.72 -6.12
CA PRO A 78 -8.16 -4.48 -4.73
C PRO A 78 -9.00 -5.62 -4.15
N ASN A 79 -8.66 -6.08 -2.97
CA ASN A 79 -9.41 -7.10 -2.25
C ASN A 79 -10.35 -6.46 -1.22
N ILE A 80 -11.06 -7.30 -0.47
CA ILE A 80 -12.05 -6.86 0.52
C ILE A 80 -11.46 -5.91 1.58
N ILE A 81 -10.18 -6.08 1.94
CA ILE A 81 -9.55 -5.24 2.98
C ILE A 81 -9.33 -3.82 2.44
N HIS A 82 -8.86 -3.68 1.20
CA HIS A 82 -8.75 -2.38 0.53
C HIS A 82 -10.10 -1.68 0.46
N ASN A 83 -11.14 -2.42 0.09
CA ASN A 83 -12.50 -1.91 -0.02
C ASN A 83 -13.06 -1.43 1.33
N ILE A 84 -12.83 -2.19 2.39
CA ILE A 84 -13.27 -1.81 3.75
C ILE A 84 -12.53 -0.57 4.23
N LEU A 85 -11.22 -0.49 4.06
CA LEU A 85 -10.44 0.68 4.48
C LEU A 85 -10.89 1.94 3.73
N ALA A 86 -11.10 1.86 2.42
CA ALA A 86 -11.61 2.99 1.66
C ALA A 86 -13.00 3.42 2.14
N LYS A 87 -13.89 2.46 2.47
CA LYS A 87 -15.20 2.76 3.03
C LYS A 87 -15.12 3.40 4.43
N MET A 88 -14.18 2.96 5.27
CA MET A 88 -13.95 3.57 6.59
C MET A 88 -13.46 5.02 6.45
N GLU A 89 -12.61 5.31 5.46
CA GLU A 89 -12.17 6.68 5.15
C GLU A 89 -13.35 7.54 4.65
N GLU A 90 -14.18 7.01 3.75
CA GLU A 90 -15.38 7.68 3.27
C GLU A 90 -16.38 8.01 4.41
N MET A 91 -16.52 7.11 5.36
CA MET A 91 -17.37 7.29 6.55
C MET A 91 -16.75 8.22 7.60
N GLY A 92 -15.50 8.65 7.44
CA GLY A 92 -14.77 9.47 8.41
C GLY A 92 -14.41 8.71 9.70
N ILE A 93 -14.33 7.38 9.64
CA ILE A 93 -13.85 6.53 10.75
C ILE A 93 -12.33 6.56 10.82
N ILE A 94 -11.66 6.60 9.66
CA ILE A 94 -10.23 6.85 9.54
C ILE A 94 -10.00 8.12 8.73
N ASP A 95 -8.97 8.87 9.08
CA ASP A 95 -8.62 10.14 8.43
C ASP A 95 -7.75 9.94 7.19
N ALA A 96 -6.94 8.88 7.17
CA ALA A 96 -6.02 8.61 6.08
C ALA A 96 -5.54 7.16 6.08
N ILE A 97 -5.06 6.73 4.91
CA ILE A 97 -4.31 5.48 4.74
C ILE A 97 -2.87 5.83 4.39
N ILE A 98 -1.93 5.35 5.21
CA ILE A 98 -0.50 5.42 4.97
C ILE A 98 -0.06 4.04 4.51
N THR A 99 0.53 3.92 3.33
CA THR A 99 1.01 2.64 2.83
C THR A 99 2.48 2.68 2.45
N GLN A 100 3.19 1.59 2.73
CA GLN A 100 4.52 1.31 2.21
C GLN A 100 4.48 0.43 0.94
N ASN A 101 3.28 0.09 0.45
CA ASN A 101 3.11 -0.70 -0.75
C ASN A 101 3.24 0.18 -2.01
N VAL A 102 3.77 -0.43 -3.08
CA VAL A 102 3.93 0.20 -4.40
C VAL A 102 3.02 -0.44 -5.45
N ASP A 103 2.00 -1.20 -5.02
CA ASP A 103 1.08 -1.93 -5.88
C ASP A 103 -0.10 -1.10 -6.41
N PHE A 104 -0.28 0.10 -5.89
CA PHE A 104 -1.38 1.03 -6.23
C PHE A 104 -2.79 0.50 -5.93
N LEU A 105 -2.95 -0.58 -5.15
CA LEU A 105 -4.25 -1.17 -4.91
C LEU A 105 -5.17 -0.27 -4.08
N HIS A 106 -4.62 0.53 -3.16
CA HIS A 106 -5.41 1.53 -2.44
C HIS A 106 -5.93 2.62 -3.37
N GLN A 107 -5.13 3.05 -4.35
CA GLN A 107 -5.49 4.10 -5.30
C GLN A 107 -6.45 3.60 -6.39
N ASN A 108 -6.40 2.32 -6.71
CA ASN A 108 -7.25 1.69 -7.73
C ASN A 108 -8.65 1.32 -7.22
N TYR A 109 -8.94 1.56 -5.95
CA TYR A 109 -10.31 1.47 -5.44
C TYR A 109 -11.11 2.64 -6.01
N ALA A 110 -11.98 2.36 -6.95
CA ALA A 110 -12.91 3.35 -7.50
C ALA A 110 -14.36 2.97 -7.20
N PRO A 111 -14.99 3.53 -6.17
CA PRO A 111 -16.35 3.97 -6.32
C PRO A 111 -16.35 5.34 -7.04
N PRO A 112 -17.41 5.72 -7.75
CA PRO A 112 -17.56 7.07 -8.28
C PRO A 112 -17.87 8.01 -7.11
N VAL A 113 -16.89 8.40 -6.32
CA VAL A 113 -17.10 9.23 -5.13
C VAL A 113 -16.07 10.36 -5.06
N ARG A 114 -16.62 11.49 -4.70
CA ARG A 114 -16.01 12.77 -4.39
C ARG A 114 -14.68 12.61 -3.66
N GLU A 115 -13.64 13.23 -4.24
CA GLU A 115 -12.35 13.52 -3.62
C GLU A 115 -11.80 12.42 -2.66
N LEU A 116 -11.18 11.40 -3.23
CA LEU A 116 -10.33 10.48 -2.47
C LEU A 116 -9.19 11.29 -1.81
N ARG A 117 -9.27 11.45 -0.51
CA ARG A 117 -8.14 11.91 0.31
C ARG A 117 -7.24 10.72 0.65
N SER A 118 -6.85 9.93 -0.32
CA SER A 118 -5.81 8.94 -0.11
C SER A 118 -4.47 9.66 -0.09
N THR A 119 -3.93 9.87 1.09
CA THR A 119 -2.55 10.35 1.25
C THR A 119 -1.65 9.14 1.33
N THR A 120 -1.15 8.69 0.20
CA THR A 120 -0.11 7.66 0.16
C THR A 120 1.22 8.31 0.53
N ILE A 121 1.77 7.95 1.66
CA ILE A 121 3.13 8.33 2.06
C ILE A 121 4.02 7.12 1.77
N ASP A 122 4.89 7.25 0.78
CA ASP A 122 5.97 6.29 0.52
C ASP A 122 7.05 6.49 1.61
N LEU A 123 7.03 5.62 2.60
CA LEU A 123 8.05 5.60 3.64
C LEU A 123 9.30 4.90 3.11
N ARG A 124 10.10 5.59 2.31
CA ARG A 124 11.40 5.08 1.87
C ARG A 124 12.35 4.89 3.04
N SER A 125 13.19 3.87 2.89
CA SER A 125 14.21 3.37 3.82
C SER A 125 14.95 4.45 4.63
N PRO A 126 15.34 4.17 5.89
CA PRO A 126 16.11 5.09 6.70
C PRO A 126 17.47 5.38 6.05
N GLY A 127 17.64 6.58 5.52
CA GLY A 127 18.88 7.04 4.87
C GLY A 127 18.71 8.21 3.91
N SER A 128 17.54 8.43 3.33
CA SER A 128 17.31 9.62 2.50
C SER A 128 16.89 10.80 3.38
N ARG A 129 17.75 11.80 3.49
CA ARG A 129 17.52 13.03 4.28
C ARG A 129 16.59 14.04 3.61
N GLU A 130 15.79 13.64 2.64
CA GLU A 130 14.88 14.55 1.96
C GLU A 130 13.45 14.15 2.22
N TRP A 131 12.79 14.91 3.05
CA TRP A 131 11.36 14.93 3.20
C TRP A 131 10.75 15.59 1.98
N PHE A 132 10.23 14.84 1.04
CA PHE A 132 9.37 15.41 0.02
C PHE A 132 7.97 15.55 0.59
N PRO A 133 7.45 16.79 0.72
CA PRO A 133 6.05 16.96 1.07
C PRO A 133 5.21 16.36 -0.05
N CYS A 134 4.47 15.30 0.25
CA CYS A 134 3.50 14.72 -0.67
C CYS A 134 2.47 15.82 -1.00
N ARG A 135 2.55 16.39 -2.20
CA ARG A 135 1.49 17.29 -2.68
C ARG A 135 0.25 16.42 -2.94
N PRO A 136 -0.91 16.76 -2.40
CA PRO A 136 -2.14 16.07 -2.77
C PRO A 136 -2.34 16.24 -4.28
N THR A 137 -2.26 15.16 -5.02
CA THR A 137 -2.56 15.15 -6.45
C THR A 137 -4.07 15.30 -6.59
N ARG A 138 -4.54 16.54 -6.80
CA ARG A 138 -5.91 16.77 -7.27
C ARG A 138 -6.01 16.19 -8.67
N ALA A 139 -6.52 14.97 -8.78
CA ALA A 139 -7.00 14.46 -10.04
C ALA A 139 -8.24 15.30 -10.43
N ARG A 140 -8.06 16.28 -11.32
CA ARG A 140 -9.19 16.93 -12.00
C ARG A 140 -9.77 15.89 -12.96
N LEU A 141 -10.92 15.33 -12.64
CA LEU A 141 -11.75 14.69 -13.63
C LEU A 141 -12.20 15.78 -14.61
N ALA A 142 -11.70 15.71 -15.84
CA ALA A 142 -12.22 16.49 -16.93
C ALA A 142 -13.64 15.99 -17.23
N THR A 143 -14.65 16.75 -16.87
CA THR A 143 -16.00 16.58 -17.39
C THR A 143 -15.96 17.10 -18.82
N SER A 144 -15.96 16.19 -19.80
CA SER A 144 -16.29 16.54 -21.18
C SER A 144 -17.82 16.68 -21.28
N ALA A 145 -18.25 17.84 -21.73
CA ALA A 145 -19.59 18.12 -22.15
C ALA A 145 -19.94 17.31 -23.42
#